data_da7b937e034690fc3a9eadd60f79ab9f
#
_entry.id   da7b937e034690fc3a9eadd60f79ab9f
#
_cell.length_a   1.000
_cell.length_b   1.000
_cell.length_c   1.000
_cell.angle_alpha   90.00
_cell.angle_beta   90.00
_cell.angle_gamma   90.00
#
_symmetry.space_group_name_H-M   'P 1'
#
loop_
_entity.id
_entity.type
_entity.pdbx_description
1 polymer ?
#
loop_
_entity_poly.entity_id
_entity_poly.type
_entity_poly.pdbx_seq_one_letter_code
_entity_poly.pdbx_strand_id
1 'polypeptide(L)'
;MPQLPAALPGQLLQWYDENRRILPWREKPSPYRTWISEVMLQQTRVEAGIAYFERFTAALPDIPALAAVEEQQLLKLWEGLGYYSRARNLKKAATLLMEQHNGALPADFAALCRLPGLGEYSAGAIASIAFDIRVPAVDGNVLRVAARLMNDARNIEDTAVKKEFRQIVWEVLPQHRVGDFNQSLMELGALICLPNGRPLCESCPVRDLCQSCAAGTQLALPTRQKKPRRRKEEKTVLLLCRPGEVQITQRPADGLLASLWEFPTLPGLHTSAEVAELLSVPTEAVTPLGPATHIFTHIEWQMQGYRVELPPETPLWGGCVSIPVAELFASYPIPSAYAAYLKTLR
;
A
#
# COMPACT_ATOMS: atom_id res chain seq x y z
N MET A 1 -24.89 -19.08 -16.49
CA MET A 1 -23.74 -18.22 -16.07
C MET A 1 -23.41 -18.58 -14.65
N PRO A 2 -22.15 -18.54 -14.20
CA PRO A 2 -21.82 -18.74 -12.79
C PRO A 2 -22.53 -17.68 -11.96
N GLN A 3 -23.09 -18.09 -10.82
CA GLN A 3 -23.82 -17.19 -9.91
C GLN A 3 -23.45 -17.48 -8.48
N LEU A 4 -23.41 -16.46 -7.63
CA LEU A 4 -23.27 -16.64 -6.20
C LEU A 4 -24.63 -17.06 -5.59
N PRO A 5 -24.63 -17.92 -4.56
CA PRO A 5 -25.86 -18.40 -3.93
C PRO A 5 -26.68 -17.24 -3.29
N ALA A 6 -27.98 -17.24 -3.46
CA ALA A 6 -28.87 -16.23 -2.88
C ALA A 6 -28.85 -16.21 -1.33
N ALA A 7 -28.50 -17.32 -0.69
CA ALA A 7 -28.36 -17.42 0.77
C ALA A 7 -27.07 -16.79 1.31
N LEU A 8 -26.09 -16.47 0.43
CA LEU A 8 -24.78 -15.96 0.81
C LEU A 8 -24.82 -14.72 1.70
N PRO A 9 -25.62 -13.67 1.42
CA PRO A 9 -25.62 -12.47 2.24
C PRO A 9 -26.09 -12.73 3.67
N GLY A 10 -27.12 -13.54 3.87
CA GLY A 10 -27.62 -13.85 5.19
C GLY A 10 -26.61 -14.56 6.07
N GLN A 11 -25.97 -15.62 5.56
CA GLN A 11 -24.97 -16.38 6.31
C GLN A 11 -23.71 -15.55 6.59
N LEU A 12 -23.25 -14.75 5.63
CA LEU A 12 -22.07 -13.90 5.82
C LEU A 12 -22.32 -12.76 6.82
N LEU A 13 -23.47 -12.09 6.76
CA LEU A 13 -23.79 -11.02 7.69
C LEU A 13 -23.90 -11.54 9.12
N GLN A 14 -24.54 -12.71 9.33
CA GLN A 14 -24.60 -13.34 10.63
C GLN A 14 -23.21 -13.64 11.17
N TRP A 15 -22.36 -14.28 10.38
CA TRP A 15 -20.97 -14.56 10.78
C TRP A 15 -20.18 -13.27 11.06
N TYR A 16 -20.37 -12.24 10.23
CA TYR A 16 -19.66 -10.97 10.37
C TYR A 16 -20.00 -10.26 11.68
N ASP A 17 -21.25 -10.30 12.10
CA ASP A 17 -21.67 -9.69 13.36
C ASP A 17 -20.93 -10.28 14.56
N GLU A 18 -20.63 -11.58 14.52
CA GLU A 18 -19.97 -12.32 15.60
C GLU A 18 -18.43 -12.30 15.50
N ASN A 19 -17.88 -12.19 14.29
CA ASN A 19 -16.47 -12.48 14.04
C ASN A 19 -15.66 -11.32 13.44
N ARG A 20 -16.28 -10.17 13.17
CA ARG A 20 -15.58 -9.02 12.60
C ARG A 20 -14.48 -8.54 13.52
N ARG A 21 -13.31 -8.26 12.96
CA ARG A 21 -12.19 -7.66 13.70
C ARG A 21 -12.56 -6.28 14.22
N ILE A 22 -12.17 -5.98 15.46
CA ILE A 22 -12.22 -4.64 16.05
C ILE A 22 -11.05 -3.85 15.43
N LEU A 23 -11.35 -2.79 14.69
CA LEU A 23 -10.36 -1.99 13.96
C LEU A 23 -10.63 -0.50 14.20
N PRO A 24 -9.59 0.35 14.34
CA PRO A 24 -9.76 1.76 14.70
C PRO A 24 -10.71 2.54 13.79
N TRP A 25 -10.74 2.21 12.49
CA TRP A 25 -11.62 2.85 11.51
C TRP A 25 -13.07 2.36 11.57
N ARG A 26 -13.34 1.25 12.29
CA ARG A 26 -14.69 0.72 12.52
C ARG A 26 -15.28 1.15 13.86
N GLU A 27 -14.44 1.49 14.85
CA GLU A 27 -14.92 1.94 16.18
C GLU A 27 -15.48 3.36 16.13
N LYS A 28 -14.91 4.23 15.31
CA LYS A 28 -15.39 5.59 15.07
C LYS A 28 -15.57 5.80 13.57
N PRO A 29 -16.62 5.21 12.98
CA PRO A 29 -16.81 5.26 11.54
C PRO A 29 -17.12 6.70 11.07
N SER A 30 -16.48 7.11 10.00
CA SER A 30 -16.81 8.31 9.25
C SER A 30 -16.38 8.15 7.80
N PRO A 31 -16.95 8.87 6.84
CA PRO A 31 -16.53 8.81 5.45
C PRO A 31 -15.03 9.06 5.26
N TYR A 32 -14.46 10.04 5.99
CA TYR A 32 -13.03 10.32 5.98
C TYR A 32 -12.20 9.13 6.47
N ARG A 33 -12.52 8.57 7.65
CA ARG A 33 -11.79 7.44 8.22
C ARG A 33 -11.88 6.18 7.35
N THR A 34 -13.04 5.93 6.75
CA THR A 34 -13.22 4.85 5.76
C THR A 34 -12.32 5.08 4.55
N TRP A 35 -12.30 6.29 4.00
CA TRP A 35 -11.44 6.62 2.87
C TRP A 35 -9.95 6.43 3.18
N ILE A 36 -9.47 6.97 4.30
CA ILE A 36 -8.06 6.84 4.69
C ILE A 36 -7.69 5.37 4.89
N SER A 37 -8.50 4.58 5.62
CA SER A 37 -8.22 3.17 5.85
C SER A 37 -8.22 2.36 4.54
N GLU A 38 -9.18 2.58 3.66
CA GLU A 38 -9.25 1.87 2.38
C GLU A 38 -8.01 2.13 1.50
N VAL A 39 -7.54 3.37 1.45
CA VAL A 39 -6.33 3.71 0.70
C VAL A 39 -5.07 3.17 1.39
N MET A 40 -4.97 3.22 2.70
CA MET A 40 -3.82 2.66 3.44
C MET A 40 -3.70 1.15 3.29
N LEU A 41 -4.81 0.44 3.27
CA LEU A 41 -4.84 -1.02 3.19
C LEU A 41 -4.63 -1.57 1.76
N GLN A 42 -4.60 -0.70 0.74
CA GLN A 42 -4.17 -1.14 -0.59
C GLN A 42 -2.75 -1.72 -0.53
N GLN A 43 -2.60 -3.03 -0.72
CA GLN A 43 -1.33 -3.75 -0.67
C GLN A 43 -0.58 -3.68 0.68
N THR A 44 -1.27 -3.31 1.75
CA THR A 44 -0.75 -3.29 3.13
C THR A 44 -1.58 -4.24 3.98
N ARG A 45 -0.93 -5.03 4.83
CA ARG A 45 -1.62 -5.91 5.79
C ARG A 45 -2.28 -5.07 6.86
N VAL A 46 -3.46 -5.51 7.33
CA VAL A 46 -4.27 -4.80 8.33
C VAL A 46 -3.47 -4.51 9.60
N GLU A 47 -2.76 -5.52 10.12
CA GLU A 47 -1.99 -5.41 11.36
C GLU A 47 -0.89 -4.33 11.27
N ALA A 48 -0.23 -4.25 10.11
CA ALA A 48 0.76 -3.21 9.87
C ALA A 48 0.12 -1.83 9.69
N GLY A 49 -1.09 -1.78 9.12
CA GLY A 49 -1.82 -0.53 8.83
C GLY A 49 -2.35 0.21 10.05
N ILE A 50 -2.64 -0.50 11.17
CA ILE A 50 -3.27 0.09 12.35
C ILE A 50 -2.48 1.29 12.90
N ALA A 51 -1.21 1.09 13.25
CA ALA A 51 -0.37 2.15 13.83
C ALA A 51 -0.19 3.34 12.87
N TYR A 52 -0.14 3.08 11.55
CA TYR A 52 -0.07 4.15 10.56
C TYR A 52 -1.37 4.94 10.48
N PHE A 53 -2.51 4.27 10.51
CA PHE A 53 -3.81 4.90 10.49
C PHE A 53 -4.03 5.81 11.70
N GLU A 54 -3.71 5.33 12.89
CA GLU A 54 -3.83 6.10 14.13
C GLU A 54 -2.95 7.36 14.10
N ARG A 55 -1.66 7.20 13.76
CA ARG A 55 -0.73 8.32 13.65
C ARG A 55 -1.17 9.33 12.59
N PHE A 56 -1.59 8.85 11.42
CA PHE A 56 -2.03 9.69 10.31
C PHE A 56 -3.29 10.48 10.66
N THR A 57 -4.31 9.82 11.22
CA THR A 57 -5.58 10.49 11.57
C THR A 57 -5.49 11.36 12.81
N ALA A 58 -4.49 11.16 13.66
CA ALA A 58 -4.15 12.09 14.74
C ALA A 58 -3.52 13.39 14.22
N ALA A 59 -2.62 13.29 13.23
CA ALA A 59 -1.96 14.44 12.61
C ALA A 59 -2.86 15.16 11.61
N LEU A 60 -3.66 14.43 10.85
CA LEU A 60 -4.53 14.90 9.78
C LEU A 60 -5.96 14.38 10.04
N PRO A 61 -6.72 15.01 10.92
CA PRO A 61 -7.99 14.48 11.40
C PRO A 61 -9.15 14.56 10.39
N ASP A 62 -9.02 15.39 9.37
CA ASP A 62 -10.08 15.69 8.40
C ASP A 62 -9.53 16.07 7.01
N ILE A 63 -10.45 16.31 6.08
CA ILE A 63 -10.13 16.69 4.69
C ILE A 63 -9.41 18.04 4.61
N PRO A 64 -9.83 19.10 5.34
CA PRO A 64 -9.11 20.37 5.36
C PRO A 64 -7.65 20.24 5.78
N ALA A 65 -7.37 19.52 6.88
CA ALA A 65 -6.01 19.28 7.35
C ALA A 65 -5.17 18.53 6.31
N LEU A 66 -5.75 17.49 5.67
CA LEU A 66 -5.08 16.71 4.62
C LEU A 66 -4.82 17.55 3.35
N ALA A 67 -5.72 18.45 2.99
CA ALA A 67 -5.54 19.34 1.84
C ALA A 67 -4.42 20.37 2.09
N ALA A 68 -4.33 20.89 3.32
CA ALA A 68 -3.38 21.95 3.70
C ALA A 68 -1.97 21.44 4.04
N VAL A 69 -1.78 20.15 4.37
CA VAL A 69 -0.48 19.61 4.82
C VAL A 69 0.60 19.79 3.75
N GLU A 70 1.82 20.14 4.16
CA GLU A 70 2.97 20.16 3.26
C GLU A 70 3.33 18.75 2.76
N GLU A 71 3.77 18.64 1.49
CA GLU A 71 4.01 17.31 0.86
C GLU A 71 5.08 16.52 1.62
N GLN A 72 6.14 17.14 2.06
CA GLN A 72 7.20 16.48 2.82
C GLN A 72 6.68 15.89 4.13
N GLN A 73 5.84 16.63 4.85
CA GLN A 73 5.21 16.17 6.09
C GLN A 73 4.24 15.00 5.82
N LEU A 74 3.43 15.09 4.76
CA LEU A 74 2.55 14.00 4.35
C LEU A 74 3.32 12.72 4.04
N LEU A 75 4.41 12.84 3.25
CA LEU A 75 5.25 11.69 2.90
C LEU A 75 5.98 11.13 4.12
N LYS A 76 6.32 11.96 5.11
CA LYS A 76 6.89 11.51 6.38
C LYS A 76 5.89 10.72 7.23
N LEU A 77 4.63 11.15 7.30
CA LEU A 77 3.56 10.40 7.95
C LEU A 77 3.29 9.04 7.28
N TRP A 78 3.58 8.94 5.97
CA TRP A 78 3.39 7.74 5.15
C TRP A 78 4.62 6.84 5.08
N GLU A 79 5.76 7.27 5.65
CA GLU A 79 7.05 6.58 5.59
C GLU A 79 6.93 5.13 6.09
N GLY A 80 7.36 4.17 5.26
CA GLY A 80 7.30 2.74 5.56
C GLY A 80 6.09 1.98 4.98
N LEU A 81 5.00 2.66 4.62
CA LEU A 81 3.84 2.02 3.97
C LEU A 81 4.09 1.65 2.50
N GLY A 82 5.03 2.33 1.84
CA GLY A 82 5.28 2.17 0.41
C GLY A 82 4.16 2.73 -0.48
N TYR A 83 4.34 2.60 -1.82
CA TYR A 83 3.37 3.13 -2.80
C TYR A 83 2.95 4.58 -2.48
N TYR A 84 3.91 5.46 -2.35
CA TYR A 84 3.74 6.86 -1.92
C TYR A 84 2.82 7.69 -2.84
N SER A 85 2.59 7.24 -4.07
CA SER A 85 1.56 7.81 -4.94
C SER A 85 0.17 7.81 -4.31
N ARG A 86 -0.11 6.87 -3.39
CA ARG A 86 -1.37 6.84 -2.64
C ARG A 86 -1.51 8.07 -1.75
N ALA A 87 -0.46 8.42 -0.99
CA ALA A 87 -0.46 9.62 -0.14
C ALA A 87 -0.66 10.90 -0.96
N ARG A 88 0.07 11.02 -2.10
CA ARG A 88 -0.10 12.18 -2.98
C ARG A 88 -1.49 12.26 -3.59
N ASN A 89 -2.06 11.13 -3.99
CA ASN A 89 -3.43 11.08 -4.50
C ASN A 89 -4.45 11.44 -3.42
N LEU A 90 -4.23 11.03 -2.15
CA LEU A 90 -5.06 11.49 -1.02
C LEU A 90 -5.05 13.01 -0.90
N LYS A 91 -3.88 13.65 -0.93
CA LYS A 91 -3.77 15.12 -0.88
C LYS A 91 -4.45 15.79 -2.07
N LYS A 92 -4.18 15.31 -3.30
CA LYS A 92 -4.84 15.82 -4.51
C LYS A 92 -6.35 15.69 -4.44
N ALA A 93 -6.86 14.54 -3.97
CA ALA A 93 -8.29 14.34 -3.80
C ALA A 93 -8.86 15.24 -2.70
N ALA A 94 -8.15 15.44 -1.58
CA ALA A 94 -8.56 16.37 -0.53
C ALA A 94 -8.67 17.80 -1.04
N THR A 95 -7.72 18.28 -1.83
CA THR A 95 -7.78 19.60 -2.48
C THR A 95 -9.02 19.73 -3.38
N LEU A 96 -9.29 18.73 -4.24
CA LEU A 96 -10.50 18.72 -5.08
C LEU A 96 -11.79 18.71 -4.24
N LEU A 97 -11.81 17.97 -3.14
CA LEU A 97 -12.96 17.94 -2.24
C LEU A 97 -13.21 19.30 -1.58
N MET A 98 -12.16 20.03 -1.22
CA MET A 98 -12.29 21.41 -0.72
C MET A 98 -12.86 22.34 -1.79
N GLU A 99 -12.39 22.24 -3.02
CA GLU A 99 -12.80 23.11 -4.14
C GLU A 99 -14.21 22.82 -4.65
N GLN A 100 -14.60 21.53 -4.74
CA GLN A 100 -15.79 21.12 -5.49
C GLN A 100 -16.88 20.49 -4.63
N HIS A 101 -16.57 20.10 -3.38
CA HIS A 101 -17.49 19.36 -2.51
C HIS A 101 -17.55 19.89 -1.07
N ASN A 102 -17.19 21.19 -0.86
CA ASN A 102 -17.21 21.83 0.47
C ASN A 102 -16.47 21.04 1.56
N GLY A 103 -15.38 20.38 1.21
CA GLY A 103 -14.58 19.58 2.15
C GLY A 103 -15.24 18.27 2.62
N ALA A 104 -16.21 17.74 1.90
CA ALA A 104 -16.88 16.48 2.21
C ALA A 104 -16.75 15.46 1.08
N LEU A 105 -16.71 14.17 1.42
CA LEU A 105 -16.80 13.10 0.42
C LEU A 105 -18.22 13.05 -0.14
N PRO A 106 -18.39 12.98 -1.49
CA PRO A 106 -19.71 12.87 -2.09
C PRO A 106 -20.33 11.49 -1.82
N ALA A 107 -21.60 11.45 -1.44
CA ALA A 107 -22.40 10.23 -1.34
C ALA A 107 -22.89 9.79 -2.75
N ASP A 108 -21.95 9.66 -3.67
CA ASP A 108 -22.21 9.25 -5.07
C ASP A 108 -21.02 8.45 -5.60
N PHE A 109 -21.29 7.22 -6.04
CA PHE A 109 -20.25 6.30 -6.52
C PHE A 109 -19.48 6.84 -7.74
N ALA A 110 -20.18 7.46 -8.70
CA ALA A 110 -19.53 7.98 -9.89
C ALA A 110 -18.66 9.21 -9.58
N ALA A 111 -19.08 10.06 -8.63
CA ALA A 111 -18.26 11.17 -8.14
C ALA A 111 -17.01 10.66 -7.40
N LEU A 112 -17.14 9.64 -6.55
CA LEU A 112 -15.99 9.02 -5.87
C LEU A 112 -15.00 8.43 -6.87
N CYS A 113 -15.44 7.77 -7.94
CA CYS A 113 -14.55 7.24 -8.99
C CYS A 113 -13.75 8.32 -9.74
N ARG A 114 -14.18 9.57 -9.73
CA ARG A 114 -13.43 10.69 -10.34
C ARG A 114 -12.33 11.26 -9.47
N LEU A 115 -12.31 10.92 -8.18
CA LEU A 115 -11.27 11.40 -7.27
C LEU A 115 -9.93 10.71 -7.52
N PRO A 116 -8.81 11.44 -7.49
CA PRO A 116 -7.48 10.87 -7.66
C PRO A 116 -7.21 9.69 -6.72
N GLY A 117 -6.74 8.58 -7.30
CA GLY A 117 -6.38 7.37 -6.54
C GLY A 117 -7.56 6.48 -6.13
N LEU A 118 -8.80 6.84 -6.44
CA LEU A 118 -9.97 6.02 -6.21
C LEU A 118 -10.41 5.33 -7.51
N GLY A 119 -10.09 4.05 -7.61
CA GLY A 119 -10.65 3.18 -8.64
C GLY A 119 -12.00 2.62 -8.19
N GLU A 120 -12.64 1.86 -9.08
CA GLU A 120 -13.96 1.24 -8.83
C GLU A 120 -14.07 0.47 -7.52
N TYR A 121 -13.00 -0.24 -7.11
CA TYR A 121 -12.95 -0.94 -5.82
C TYR A 121 -13.04 0.02 -4.65
N SER A 122 -12.07 0.98 -4.56
CA SER A 122 -12.01 1.90 -3.41
C SER A 122 -13.23 2.81 -3.35
N ALA A 123 -13.73 3.28 -4.51
CA ALA A 123 -14.98 4.04 -4.58
C ALA A 123 -16.18 3.19 -4.12
N GLY A 124 -16.24 1.92 -4.51
CA GLY A 124 -17.28 0.98 -4.07
C GLY A 124 -17.24 0.71 -2.58
N ALA A 125 -16.04 0.52 -2.02
CA ALA A 125 -15.85 0.34 -0.58
C ALA A 125 -16.32 1.58 0.20
N ILE A 126 -15.86 2.77 -0.19
CA ILE A 126 -16.27 4.02 0.46
C ILE A 126 -17.78 4.26 0.33
N ALA A 127 -18.34 4.11 -0.88
CA ALA A 127 -19.76 4.31 -1.15
C ALA A 127 -20.65 3.38 -0.31
N SER A 128 -20.28 2.11 -0.22
CA SER A 128 -21.06 1.13 0.54
C SER A 128 -20.87 1.22 2.04
N ILE A 129 -19.61 1.39 2.50
CA ILE A 129 -19.30 1.37 3.95
C ILE A 129 -19.70 2.68 4.63
N ALA A 130 -19.45 3.83 3.97
CA ALA A 130 -19.71 5.12 4.58
C ALA A 130 -21.11 5.67 4.32
N PHE A 131 -21.76 5.24 3.22
CA PHE A 131 -23.05 5.80 2.77
C PHE A 131 -24.12 4.76 2.51
N ASP A 132 -23.84 3.47 2.75
CA ASP A 132 -24.73 2.32 2.47
C ASP A 132 -25.27 2.29 1.01
N ILE A 133 -24.54 2.88 0.08
CA ILE A 133 -24.89 2.85 -1.34
C ILE A 133 -24.73 1.42 -1.87
N ARG A 134 -25.74 0.94 -2.61
CA ARG A 134 -25.78 -0.43 -3.14
C ARG A 134 -24.83 -0.60 -4.33
N VAL A 135 -23.53 -0.72 -4.02
CA VAL A 135 -22.47 -0.99 -5.00
C VAL A 135 -21.48 -2.03 -4.43
N PRO A 136 -20.91 -2.90 -5.27
CA PRO A 136 -19.94 -3.91 -4.82
C PRO A 136 -18.56 -3.30 -4.62
N ALA A 137 -17.83 -3.82 -3.64
CA ALA A 137 -16.41 -3.57 -3.43
C ALA A 137 -15.62 -4.86 -3.68
N VAL A 138 -15.09 -5.03 -4.89
CA VAL A 138 -14.46 -6.28 -5.33
C VAL A 138 -12.94 -6.12 -5.38
N ASP A 139 -12.26 -6.56 -4.32
CA ASP A 139 -10.82 -6.63 -4.21
C ASP A 139 -10.28 -8.03 -4.58
N GLY A 140 -8.99 -8.24 -4.43
CA GLY A 140 -8.36 -9.55 -4.66
C GLY A 140 -8.85 -10.65 -3.70
N ASN A 141 -9.34 -10.31 -2.50
CA ASN A 141 -9.94 -11.26 -1.57
C ASN A 141 -11.32 -11.69 -2.06
N VAL A 142 -12.15 -10.72 -2.41
CA VAL A 142 -13.50 -10.97 -2.94
C VAL A 142 -13.45 -11.78 -4.25
N LEU A 143 -12.53 -11.44 -5.17
CA LEU A 143 -12.33 -12.23 -6.40
C LEU A 143 -11.96 -13.69 -6.08
N ARG A 144 -11.09 -13.94 -5.10
CA ARG A 144 -10.71 -15.29 -4.68
C ARG A 144 -11.87 -16.04 -4.07
N VAL A 145 -12.59 -15.40 -3.15
CA VAL A 145 -13.76 -15.97 -2.48
C VAL A 145 -14.82 -16.33 -3.51
N ALA A 146 -15.18 -15.42 -4.40
CA ALA A 146 -16.16 -15.64 -5.46
C ALA A 146 -15.74 -16.75 -6.42
N ALA A 147 -14.47 -16.79 -6.87
CA ALA A 147 -13.94 -17.85 -7.71
C ALA A 147 -14.10 -19.24 -7.06
N ARG A 148 -13.81 -19.35 -5.75
CA ARG A 148 -13.97 -20.60 -5.01
C ARG A 148 -15.43 -20.97 -4.77
N LEU A 149 -16.26 -20.00 -4.38
CA LEU A 149 -17.70 -20.25 -4.18
C LEU A 149 -18.36 -20.79 -5.44
N MET A 150 -18.01 -20.26 -6.60
CA MET A 150 -18.56 -20.66 -7.91
C MET A 150 -17.79 -21.80 -8.59
N ASN A 151 -16.67 -22.26 -8.02
CA ASN A 151 -15.73 -23.16 -8.67
C ASN A 151 -15.28 -22.68 -10.07
N ASP A 152 -15.01 -21.40 -10.19
CA ASP A 152 -14.65 -20.75 -11.45
C ASP A 152 -13.13 -20.72 -11.63
N ALA A 153 -12.62 -21.41 -12.65
CA ALA A 153 -11.20 -21.54 -12.93
C ALA A 153 -10.66 -20.46 -13.89
N ARG A 154 -11.47 -19.50 -14.31
CA ARG A 154 -11.00 -18.39 -15.15
C ARG A 154 -9.97 -17.54 -14.40
N ASN A 155 -9.09 -16.91 -15.17
CA ASN A 155 -8.06 -16.05 -14.60
C ASN A 155 -8.67 -14.78 -13.98
N ILE A 156 -8.62 -14.68 -12.65
CA ILE A 156 -9.15 -13.50 -11.92
C ILE A 156 -8.37 -12.20 -12.16
N GLU A 157 -7.23 -12.23 -12.86
CA GLU A 157 -6.48 -11.02 -13.24
C GLU A 157 -6.93 -10.45 -14.58
N ASP A 158 -7.70 -11.21 -15.37
CA ASP A 158 -8.31 -10.75 -16.62
C ASP A 158 -9.36 -9.67 -16.35
N THR A 159 -9.31 -8.59 -17.12
CA THR A 159 -10.18 -7.43 -16.96
C THR A 159 -11.67 -7.75 -17.23
N ALA A 160 -11.94 -8.61 -18.23
CA ALA A 160 -13.31 -9.02 -18.55
C ALA A 160 -13.87 -9.90 -17.43
N VAL A 161 -13.07 -10.84 -16.90
CA VAL A 161 -13.44 -11.69 -15.77
C VAL A 161 -13.71 -10.86 -14.51
N LYS A 162 -12.87 -9.86 -14.20
CA LYS A 162 -13.10 -8.94 -13.07
C LYS A 162 -14.41 -8.19 -13.20
N LYS A 163 -14.71 -7.68 -14.39
CA LYS A 163 -15.96 -6.96 -14.66
C LYS A 163 -17.17 -7.86 -14.46
N GLU A 164 -17.10 -9.09 -14.95
CA GLU A 164 -18.17 -10.08 -14.77
C GLU A 164 -18.34 -10.48 -13.30
N PHE A 165 -17.25 -10.75 -12.56
CA PHE A 165 -17.32 -11.05 -11.13
C PHE A 165 -17.93 -9.90 -10.33
N ARG A 166 -17.62 -8.67 -10.70
CA ARG A 166 -18.23 -7.50 -10.08
C ARG A 166 -19.74 -7.47 -10.30
N GLN A 167 -20.21 -7.79 -11.53
CA GLN A 167 -21.62 -7.91 -11.82
C GLN A 167 -22.28 -9.04 -11.01
N ILE A 168 -21.63 -10.19 -10.90
CA ILE A 168 -22.12 -11.32 -10.11
C ILE A 168 -22.24 -10.96 -8.62
N VAL A 169 -21.27 -10.25 -8.07
CA VAL A 169 -21.34 -9.76 -6.68
C VAL A 169 -22.46 -8.73 -6.52
N TRP A 170 -22.64 -7.84 -7.51
CA TRP A 170 -23.73 -6.85 -7.49
C TRP A 170 -25.12 -7.50 -7.43
N GLU A 171 -25.34 -8.63 -8.09
CA GLU A 171 -26.62 -9.34 -8.13
C GLU A 171 -27.03 -9.88 -6.75
N VAL A 172 -26.07 -10.25 -5.90
CA VAL A 172 -26.33 -10.80 -4.55
C VAL A 172 -26.21 -9.74 -3.44
N LEU A 173 -25.93 -8.46 -3.77
CA LEU A 173 -25.88 -7.41 -2.74
C LEU A 173 -27.23 -7.27 -2.05
N PRO A 174 -27.25 -7.25 -0.69
CA PRO A 174 -28.48 -7.01 0.06
C PRO A 174 -29.00 -5.57 -0.19
N GLN A 175 -30.26 -5.31 0.17
CA GLN A 175 -30.86 -3.97 0.06
C GLN A 175 -30.37 -3.00 1.15
N HIS A 176 -29.98 -3.54 2.31
CA HIS A 176 -29.47 -2.81 3.46
C HIS A 176 -28.19 -3.48 3.98
N ARG A 177 -27.37 -2.75 4.74
CA ARG A 177 -26.11 -3.26 5.26
C ARG A 177 -25.13 -3.67 4.16
N VAL A 178 -25.15 -2.94 3.05
CA VAL A 178 -24.30 -3.23 1.88
C VAL A 178 -22.82 -3.13 2.25
N GLY A 179 -22.45 -2.13 3.05
CA GLY A 179 -21.09 -1.96 3.56
C GLY A 179 -20.65 -3.13 4.43
N ASP A 180 -21.53 -3.64 5.30
CA ASP A 180 -21.23 -4.81 6.13
C ASP A 180 -21.03 -6.07 5.28
N PHE A 181 -21.87 -6.27 4.26
CA PHE A 181 -21.73 -7.40 3.35
C PHE A 181 -20.43 -7.35 2.54
N ASN A 182 -20.08 -6.20 1.99
CA ASN A 182 -18.79 -6.04 1.30
C ASN A 182 -17.60 -6.31 2.25
N GLN A 183 -17.66 -5.79 3.47
CA GLN A 183 -16.63 -6.08 4.49
C GLN A 183 -16.60 -7.56 4.89
N SER A 184 -17.74 -8.22 5.00
CA SER A 184 -17.80 -9.65 5.36
C SER A 184 -17.13 -10.54 4.32
N LEU A 185 -17.29 -10.23 3.02
CA LEU A 185 -16.56 -10.92 1.94
C LEU A 185 -15.04 -10.73 2.05
N MET A 186 -14.60 -9.51 2.36
CA MET A 186 -13.17 -9.22 2.55
C MET A 186 -12.62 -9.94 3.79
N GLU A 187 -13.35 -9.91 4.92
CA GLU A 187 -12.98 -10.60 6.16
C GLU A 187 -12.92 -12.13 5.97
N LEU A 188 -13.91 -12.70 5.29
CA LEU A 188 -13.88 -14.11 4.94
C LEU A 188 -12.62 -14.48 4.15
N GLY A 189 -12.26 -13.64 3.18
CA GLY A 189 -11.03 -13.79 2.42
C GLY A 189 -9.77 -13.65 3.28
N ALA A 190 -9.74 -12.73 4.21
CA ALA A 190 -8.59 -12.46 5.07
C ALA A 190 -8.39 -13.52 6.16
N LEU A 191 -9.46 -14.05 6.74
CA LEU A 191 -9.41 -14.87 7.95
C LEU A 191 -9.61 -16.37 7.69
N ILE A 192 -10.43 -16.74 6.73
CA ILE A 192 -10.89 -18.12 6.50
C ILE A 192 -10.45 -18.64 5.11
N CYS A 193 -10.85 -17.93 4.06
CA CYS A 193 -10.59 -18.34 2.68
C CYS A 193 -9.21 -17.86 2.22
N LEU A 194 -8.14 -18.31 2.88
CA LEU A 194 -6.77 -17.79 2.76
C LEU A 194 -6.19 -17.88 1.33
N PRO A 195 -5.31 -16.91 0.93
CA PRO A 195 -4.71 -16.88 -0.39
C PRO A 195 -3.58 -17.90 -0.57
N ASN A 196 -2.88 -18.22 0.52
CA ASN A 196 -1.72 -19.11 0.53
C ASN A 196 -1.97 -20.28 1.48
N GLY A 197 -1.56 -21.48 1.07
CA GLY A 197 -1.80 -22.68 1.85
C GLY A 197 -3.26 -23.16 1.81
N ARG A 198 -3.63 -23.99 2.78
CA ARG A 198 -4.97 -24.58 2.86
C ARG A 198 -5.95 -23.58 3.50
N PRO A 199 -7.08 -23.25 2.83
CA PRO A 199 -8.12 -22.43 3.45
C PRO A 199 -8.78 -23.19 4.60
N LEU A 200 -9.30 -22.45 5.59
CA LEU A 200 -9.94 -23.01 6.80
C LEU A 200 -11.41 -23.39 6.53
N CYS A 201 -11.61 -24.33 5.59
CA CYS A 201 -12.94 -24.70 5.12
C CYS A 201 -13.83 -25.32 6.22
N GLU A 202 -13.23 -25.96 7.24
CA GLU A 202 -13.97 -26.57 8.34
C GLU A 202 -14.70 -25.54 9.21
N SER A 203 -14.12 -24.33 9.33
CA SER A 203 -14.72 -23.21 10.08
C SER A 203 -15.37 -22.15 9.17
N CYS A 204 -15.57 -22.46 7.88
CA CYS A 204 -16.10 -21.49 6.92
C CYS A 204 -17.64 -21.39 7.08
N PRO A 205 -18.20 -20.19 7.34
CA PRO A 205 -19.64 -20.00 7.54
C PRO A 205 -20.47 -20.32 6.27
N VAL A 206 -19.84 -20.34 5.10
CA VAL A 206 -20.49 -20.58 3.80
C VAL A 206 -19.97 -21.84 3.13
N ARG A 207 -19.45 -22.81 3.91
CA ARG A 207 -18.90 -24.05 3.40
C ARG A 207 -19.89 -24.81 2.51
N ASP A 208 -21.13 -24.91 2.97
CA ASP A 208 -22.17 -25.68 2.28
C ASP A 208 -22.64 -25.03 0.97
N LEU A 209 -22.33 -23.75 0.79
CA LEU A 209 -22.56 -23.00 -0.45
C LEU A 209 -21.38 -23.08 -1.43
N CYS A 210 -20.23 -23.63 -0.98
CA CYS A 210 -18.97 -23.54 -1.72
C CYS A 210 -18.78 -24.70 -2.70
N GLN A 211 -18.95 -24.44 -4.00
CA GLN A 211 -18.79 -25.45 -5.03
C GLN A 211 -17.36 -26.02 -5.12
N SER A 212 -16.33 -25.16 -4.91
CA SER A 212 -14.94 -25.67 -4.93
C SER A 212 -14.62 -26.55 -3.71
N CYS A 213 -15.25 -26.30 -2.56
CA CYS A 213 -15.11 -27.14 -1.39
C CYS A 213 -15.76 -28.52 -1.64
N ALA A 214 -16.97 -28.53 -2.19
CA ALA A 214 -17.67 -29.77 -2.55
C ALA A 214 -16.91 -30.57 -3.62
N ALA A 215 -16.26 -29.90 -4.58
CA ALA A 215 -15.48 -30.52 -5.64
C ALA A 215 -14.01 -30.85 -5.24
N GLY A 216 -13.54 -30.40 -4.07
CA GLY A 216 -12.15 -30.58 -3.64
C GLY A 216 -11.12 -29.74 -4.41
N THR A 217 -11.54 -28.68 -5.10
CA THR A 217 -10.71 -27.87 -6.02
C THR A 217 -10.21 -26.56 -5.42
N GLN A 218 -10.53 -26.24 -4.17
CA GLN A 218 -10.24 -24.96 -3.52
C GLN A 218 -8.75 -24.57 -3.48
N LEU A 219 -7.84 -25.57 -3.56
CA LEU A 219 -6.40 -25.31 -3.59
C LEU A 219 -5.91 -24.92 -5.01
N ALA A 220 -6.62 -25.32 -6.06
CA ALA A 220 -6.31 -24.95 -7.43
C ALA A 220 -6.83 -23.53 -7.78
N LEU A 221 -7.71 -22.97 -6.96
CA LEU A 221 -8.36 -21.68 -7.19
C LEU A 221 -7.89 -20.60 -6.22
N PRO A 222 -7.83 -19.34 -6.65
CA PRO A 222 -8.13 -18.82 -7.98
C PRO A 222 -6.97 -19.03 -8.96
N THR A 223 -7.28 -19.12 -10.24
CA THR A 223 -6.27 -19.07 -11.31
C THR A 223 -5.75 -17.65 -11.49
N ARG A 224 -4.43 -17.52 -11.62
CA ARG A 224 -3.74 -16.25 -11.83
C ARG A 224 -2.68 -16.35 -12.90
N GLN A 225 -2.42 -15.27 -13.60
CA GLN A 225 -1.31 -15.20 -14.54
C GLN A 225 0.04 -15.20 -13.81
N LYS A 226 1.04 -15.89 -14.39
CA LYS A 226 2.41 -15.80 -13.88
C LYS A 226 2.94 -14.37 -14.06
N LYS A 227 3.45 -13.81 -12.99
CA LYS A 227 4.06 -12.47 -13.03
C LYS A 227 5.36 -12.52 -13.85
N PRO A 228 5.65 -11.49 -14.68
CA PRO A 228 6.93 -11.40 -15.38
C PRO A 228 8.08 -11.33 -14.38
N ARG A 229 9.29 -11.71 -14.82
CA ARG A 229 10.51 -11.55 -14.01
C ARG A 229 10.79 -10.07 -13.77
N ARG A 230 11.24 -9.75 -12.56
CA ARG A 230 11.66 -8.38 -12.21
C ARG A 230 12.96 -8.03 -12.93
N ARG A 231 13.07 -6.77 -13.34
CA ARG A 231 14.34 -6.21 -13.80
C ARG A 231 15.25 -6.01 -12.58
N LYS A 232 16.50 -6.46 -12.68
CA LYS A 232 17.52 -6.20 -11.66
C LYS A 232 18.26 -4.92 -11.98
N GLU A 233 18.52 -4.13 -10.96
CA GLU A 233 19.33 -2.91 -11.03
C GLU A 233 20.38 -2.95 -9.91
N GLU A 234 21.64 -2.80 -10.30
CA GLU A 234 22.76 -2.71 -9.38
C GLU A 234 22.99 -1.25 -9.02
N LYS A 235 23.29 -0.99 -7.74
CA LYS A 235 23.45 0.36 -7.21
C LYS A 235 24.49 0.39 -6.11
N THR A 236 25.27 1.47 -6.07
CA THR A 236 26.17 1.79 -4.96
C THR A 236 25.58 2.96 -4.17
N VAL A 237 25.30 2.75 -2.90
CA VAL A 237 24.71 3.74 -1.99
C VAL A 237 25.78 4.36 -1.14
N LEU A 238 25.86 5.71 -1.12
CA LEU A 238 26.90 6.46 -0.42
C LEU A 238 26.30 7.23 0.78
N LEU A 239 26.68 6.88 1.99
CA LEU A 239 26.43 7.68 3.18
C LEU A 239 27.59 8.67 3.34
N LEU A 240 27.47 9.85 2.74
CA LEU A 240 28.45 10.91 2.81
C LEU A 240 28.27 11.67 4.12
N CYS A 241 29.15 11.39 5.08
CA CYS A 241 29.03 11.85 6.46
C CYS A 241 30.06 12.94 6.79
N ARG A 242 29.64 13.88 7.63
CA ARG A 242 30.48 14.81 8.40
C ARG A 242 30.13 14.63 9.89
N PRO A 243 30.88 15.21 10.82
CA PRO A 243 30.54 15.13 12.23
C PRO A 243 29.10 15.57 12.53
N GLY A 244 28.21 14.62 12.87
CA GLY A 244 26.80 14.86 13.17
C GLY A 244 25.86 15.08 11.98
N GLU A 245 26.37 15.10 10.75
CA GLU A 245 25.61 15.38 9.53
C GLU A 245 25.73 14.27 8.49
N VAL A 246 24.76 14.19 7.59
CA VAL A 246 24.77 13.32 6.43
C VAL A 246 24.22 14.06 5.20
N GLN A 247 24.76 13.77 4.05
CA GLN A 247 24.25 14.31 2.79
C GLN A 247 23.12 13.44 2.23
N ILE A 248 22.06 14.10 1.80
CA ILE A 248 20.92 13.50 1.10
C ILE A 248 20.56 14.30 -0.13
N THR A 249 19.85 13.69 -1.05
CA THR A 249 19.32 14.33 -2.25
C THR A 249 17.85 14.01 -2.44
N GLN A 250 17.10 14.93 -3.04
CA GLN A 250 15.70 14.68 -3.34
C GLN A 250 15.57 14.04 -4.74
N ARG A 251 14.81 12.97 -4.82
CA ARG A 251 14.51 12.33 -6.09
C ARG A 251 13.63 13.22 -6.98
N PRO A 252 13.67 13.05 -8.32
CA PRO A 252 12.77 13.74 -9.23
C PRO A 252 11.29 13.61 -8.84
N ALA A 253 10.47 14.57 -9.29
CA ALA A 253 9.03 14.60 -9.00
C ALA A 253 8.24 13.48 -9.68
N ASP A 254 8.87 12.71 -10.57
CA ASP A 254 8.29 11.59 -11.29
C ASP A 254 9.12 10.30 -11.13
N GLY A 255 8.56 9.17 -11.59
CA GLY A 255 9.23 7.86 -11.53
C GLY A 255 9.15 7.16 -10.18
N LEU A 256 10.05 6.18 -10.01
CA LEU A 256 10.08 5.34 -8.79
C LEU A 256 10.52 6.16 -7.59
N LEU A 257 9.76 6.09 -6.49
CA LEU A 257 10.03 6.82 -5.23
C LEU A 257 10.12 8.35 -5.42
N ALA A 258 9.35 8.89 -6.37
CA ALA A 258 9.33 10.32 -6.71
C ALA A 258 9.22 11.23 -5.49
N SER A 259 9.93 12.37 -5.50
CA SER A 259 9.99 13.40 -4.46
C SER A 259 10.41 12.92 -3.06
N LEU A 260 10.77 11.65 -2.88
CA LEU A 260 11.35 11.18 -1.63
C LEU A 260 12.84 11.56 -1.54
N TRP A 261 13.35 11.55 -0.33
CA TRP A 261 14.77 11.77 -0.10
C TRP A 261 15.55 10.45 -0.14
N GLU A 262 16.77 10.51 -0.62
CA GLU A 262 17.65 9.34 -0.69
C GLU A 262 19.10 9.71 -0.39
N PHE A 263 19.90 8.70 -0.08
CA PHE A 263 21.35 8.86 -0.07
C PHE A 263 21.86 8.95 -1.51
N PRO A 264 22.94 9.71 -1.79
CA PRO A 264 23.62 9.67 -3.06
C PRO A 264 23.82 8.25 -3.55
N THR A 265 23.43 7.97 -4.78
CA THR A 265 23.41 6.61 -5.31
C THR A 265 23.98 6.60 -6.73
N LEU A 266 24.97 5.73 -6.96
CA LEU A 266 25.61 5.50 -8.25
C LEU A 266 25.01 4.27 -8.94
N PRO A 267 24.92 4.25 -10.26
CA PRO A 267 24.58 3.05 -11.02
C PRO A 267 25.74 2.04 -10.96
N GLY A 268 25.40 0.73 -10.89
CA GLY A 268 26.39 -0.35 -10.79
C GLY A 268 26.91 -0.58 -9.38
N LEU A 269 27.71 -1.64 -9.22
CA LEU A 269 28.40 -1.99 -7.98
C LEU A 269 29.85 -1.52 -8.08
N HIS A 270 30.25 -0.61 -7.21
CA HIS A 270 31.60 -0.07 -7.12
C HIS A 270 32.33 -0.64 -5.91
N THR A 271 33.65 -0.76 -6.01
CA THR A 271 34.55 -1.11 -4.92
C THR A 271 34.85 0.10 -4.04
N SER A 272 35.37 -0.13 -2.82
CA SER A 272 35.83 0.97 -1.94
C SER A 272 36.88 1.88 -2.62
N ALA A 273 37.78 1.31 -3.42
CA ALA A 273 38.81 2.06 -4.14
C ALA A 273 38.20 2.97 -5.21
N GLU A 274 37.25 2.47 -6.00
CA GLU A 274 36.58 3.28 -7.02
C GLU A 274 35.73 4.40 -6.40
N VAL A 275 35.09 4.14 -5.24
CA VAL A 275 34.35 5.17 -4.49
C VAL A 275 35.31 6.22 -3.95
N ALA A 276 36.47 5.83 -3.41
CA ALA A 276 37.50 6.74 -2.90
C ALA A 276 38.05 7.63 -4.01
N GLU A 277 38.38 7.06 -5.17
CA GLU A 277 38.83 7.79 -6.33
C GLU A 277 37.79 8.81 -6.82
N LEU A 278 36.52 8.36 -6.96
CA LEU A 278 35.41 9.21 -7.43
C LEU A 278 35.17 10.42 -6.50
N LEU A 279 35.31 10.23 -5.21
CA LEU A 279 35.11 11.28 -4.20
C LEU A 279 36.38 12.07 -3.87
N SER A 280 37.54 11.68 -4.44
CA SER A 280 38.85 12.25 -4.15
C SER A 280 39.19 12.22 -2.64
N VAL A 281 38.90 11.10 -1.98
CA VAL A 281 39.20 10.86 -0.56
C VAL A 281 40.15 9.66 -0.42
N PRO A 282 40.88 9.55 0.70
CA PRO A 282 41.66 8.34 0.99
C PRO A 282 40.76 7.11 1.10
N THR A 283 41.24 5.93 0.67
CA THR A 283 40.48 4.68 0.73
C THR A 283 40.07 4.32 2.16
N GLU A 284 40.86 4.70 3.17
CA GLU A 284 40.56 4.53 4.57
C GLU A 284 39.36 5.30 5.06
N ALA A 285 38.99 6.38 4.38
CA ALA A 285 37.78 7.15 4.66
C ALA A 285 36.49 6.44 4.16
N VAL A 286 36.61 5.35 3.38
CA VAL A 286 35.49 4.60 2.79
C VAL A 286 35.29 3.28 3.53
N THR A 287 34.27 3.21 4.37
CA THR A 287 33.90 2.02 5.15
C THR A 287 32.78 1.25 4.47
N PRO A 288 32.95 -0.03 4.09
CA PRO A 288 31.87 -0.84 3.55
C PRO A 288 30.77 -1.11 4.58
N LEU A 289 29.50 -0.94 4.17
CA LEU A 289 28.33 -1.25 4.97
C LEU A 289 27.67 -2.60 4.59
N GLY A 290 28.20 -3.24 3.55
CA GLY A 290 27.72 -4.51 3.04
C GLY A 290 26.59 -4.41 2.01
N PRO A 291 26.19 -5.56 1.45
CA PRO A 291 25.15 -5.63 0.44
C PRO A 291 23.74 -5.53 1.05
N ALA A 292 22.79 -5.03 0.26
CA ALA A 292 21.39 -5.06 0.58
C ALA A 292 20.56 -5.30 -0.70
N THR A 293 19.38 -5.89 -0.54
CA THR A 293 18.44 -6.10 -1.63
C THR A 293 17.10 -5.50 -1.28
N HIS A 294 16.50 -4.78 -2.21
CA HIS A 294 15.12 -4.30 -2.06
C HIS A 294 14.27 -4.66 -3.28
N ILE A 295 13.08 -5.18 -3.03
CA ILE A 295 12.19 -5.70 -4.06
C ILE A 295 10.97 -4.78 -4.21
N PHE A 296 10.86 -4.17 -5.38
CA PHE A 296 9.66 -3.47 -5.84
C PHE A 296 8.77 -4.39 -6.69
N THR A 297 7.66 -3.89 -7.16
CA THR A 297 6.73 -4.68 -7.99
C THR A 297 7.39 -5.22 -9.27
N HIS A 298 8.15 -4.39 -9.99
CA HIS A 298 8.74 -4.70 -11.29
C HIS A 298 10.27 -4.64 -11.32
N ILE A 299 10.90 -4.15 -10.25
CA ILE A 299 12.34 -3.91 -10.15
C ILE A 299 12.85 -4.53 -8.86
N GLU A 300 14.07 -5.05 -8.90
CA GLU A 300 14.84 -5.51 -7.75
C GLU A 300 16.16 -4.72 -7.72
N TRP A 301 16.38 -3.94 -6.66
CA TRP A 301 17.65 -3.29 -6.43
C TRP A 301 18.60 -4.22 -5.69
N GLN A 302 19.78 -4.43 -6.27
CA GLN A 302 20.93 -5.08 -5.64
C GLN A 302 21.92 -3.96 -5.29
N MET A 303 22.15 -3.75 -4.01
CA MET A 303 22.85 -2.56 -3.53
C MET A 303 24.10 -2.95 -2.76
N GLN A 304 25.16 -2.15 -2.89
CA GLN A 304 26.33 -2.13 -2.04
C GLN A 304 26.42 -0.76 -1.39
N GLY A 305 26.50 -0.70 -0.05
CA GLY A 305 26.58 0.56 0.69
C GLY A 305 27.98 0.87 1.17
N TYR A 306 28.31 2.16 1.22
CA TYR A 306 29.54 2.69 1.81
C TYR A 306 29.23 3.89 2.67
N ARG A 307 29.87 3.97 3.85
CA ARG A 307 29.95 5.17 4.66
C ARG A 307 31.28 5.86 4.32
N VAL A 308 31.19 7.15 4.00
CA VAL A 308 32.35 7.95 3.61
C VAL A 308 32.43 9.15 4.56
N GLU A 309 33.53 9.22 5.30
CA GLU A 309 33.82 10.36 6.17
C GLU A 309 34.48 11.47 5.35
N LEU A 310 33.77 12.59 5.22
CA LEU A 310 34.20 13.73 4.43
C LEU A 310 34.84 14.81 5.31
N PRO A 311 35.97 15.42 4.89
CA PRO A 311 36.47 16.65 5.52
C PRO A 311 35.40 17.74 5.54
N PRO A 312 35.35 18.62 6.56
CA PRO A 312 34.35 19.68 6.68
C PRO A 312 34.29 20.61 5.45
N GLU A 313 35.42 20.88 4.83
CA GLU A 313 35.58 21.76 3.67
C GLU A 313 35.21 21.11 2.32
N THR A 314 34.96 19.78 2.29
CA THR A 314 34.60 19.09 1.03
C THR A 314 33.29 19.68 0.51
N PRO A 315 33.23 20.06 -0.79
CA PRO A 315 31.97 20.53 -1.37
C PRO A 315 30.85 19.50 -1.26
N LEU A 316 29.60 19.96 -1.27
CA LEU A 316 28.46 19.06 -1.31
C LEU A 316 28.48 18.27 -2.63
N TRP A 317 28.20 16.98 -2.54
CA TRP A 317 28.04 16.13 -3.73
C TRP A 317 26.81 16.59 -4.53
N GLY A 318 26.92 16.59 -5.85
CA GLY A 318 25.99 17.18 -6.82
C GLY A 318 24.50 17.15 -6.43
N GLY A 319 23.93 18.31 -6.13
CA GLY A 319 22.51 18.45 -5.77
C GLY A 319 22.12 17.97 -4.38
N CYS A 320 23.08 17.55 -3.53
CA CYS A 320 22.83 17.14 -2.16
C CYS A 320 22.70 18.34 -1.22
N VAL A 321 22.00 18.11 -0.11
CA VAL A 321 21.99 18.96 1.08
C VAL A 321 22.62 18.21 2.25
N SER A 322 23.38 18.91 3.12
CA SER A 322 23.90 18.35 4.37
C SER A 322 22.91 18.67 5.48
N ILE A 323 22.51 17.65 6.21
CA ILE A 323 21.52 17.79 7.29
C ILE A 323 22.00 17.07 8.56
N PRO A 324 21.63 17.57 9.75
CA PRO A 324 21.85 16.84 11.00
C PRO A 324 21.19 15.45 10.93
N VAL A 325 21.90 14.42 11.41
CA VAL A 325 21.37 13.04 11.45
C VAL A 325 20.06 12.97 12.25
N ALA A 326 19.91 13.74 13.32
CA ALA A 326 18.67 13.81 14.09
C ALA A 326 17.50 14.32 13.24
N GLU A 327 17.72 15.33 12.40
CA GLU A 327 16.72 15.90 11.51
C GLU A 327 16.32 14.95 10.38
N LEU A 328 17.26 14.14 9.88
CA LEU A 328 16.98 13.07 8.91
C LEU A 328 15.84 12.18 9.40
N PHE A 329 15.92 11.71 10.64
CA PHE A 329 14.89 10.82 11.19
C PHE A 329 13.58 11.54 11.52
N ALA A 330 13.63 12.82 11.85
CA ALA A 330 12.44 13.59 12.23
C ALA A 330 11.64 14.07 11.03
N SER A 331 12.30 14.56 9.96
CA SER A 331 11.66 15.41 8.94
C SER A 331 11.75 14.87 7.51
N TYR A 332 12.75 14.04 7.20
CA TYR A 332 12.98 13.60 5.84
C TYR A 332 12.42 12.19 5.60
N PRO A 333 11.51 11.99 4.63
CA PRO A 333 10.98 10.67 4.29
C PRO A 333 11.99 9.88 3.43
N ILE A 334 12.70 8.93 4.05
CA ILE A 334 13.64 8.04 3.38
C ILE A 334 12.95 6.70 3.08
N PRO A 335 12.96 6.22 1.83
CA PRO A 335 12.37 4.94 1.47
C PRO A 335 12.95 3.76 2.27
N SER A 336 12.10 2.78 2.58
CA SER A 336 12.51 1.51 3.22
C SER A 336 13.56 0.73 2.43
N ALA A 337 13.75 1.03 1.15
CA ALA A 337 14.84 0.50 0.34
C ALA A 337 16.22 0.75 0.97
N TYR A 338 16.38 1.87 1.68
CA TYR A 338 17.64 2.25 2.35
C TYR A 338 17.69 1.84 3.84
N ALA A 339 16.73 1.05 4.33
CA ALA A 339 16.61 0.71 5.75
C ALA A 339 17.87 0.01 6.32
N ALA A 340 18.55 -0.79 5.49
CA ALA A 340 19.81 -1.45 5.90
C ALA A 340 20.89 -0.44 6.26
N TYR A 341 20.96 0.65 5.51
CA TYR A 341 21.99 1.70 5.68
C TYR A 341 21.58 2.76 6.71
N LEU A 342 20.29 3.10 6.80
CA LEU A 342 19.77 4.00 7.84
C LEU A 342 20.11 3.54 9.27
N LYS A 343 20.15 2.23 9.50
CA LYS A 343 20.48 1.67 10.82
C LYS A 343 21.89 2.03 11.29
N THR A 344 22.81 2.31 10.38
CA THR A 344 24.22 2.62 10.69
C THR A 344 24.41 4.09 11.08
N LEU A 345 23.37 4.92 10.97
CA LEU A 345 23.37 6.33 11.37
C LEU A 345 22.72 6.58 12.75
N ARG A 346 22.22 5.53 13.40
CA ARG A 346 21.61 5.59 14.75
C ARG A 346 22.59 5.39 15.88
#